data_2c39781ef0677c7972578ce1c974d285
#
_entry.id   2c39781ef0677c7972578ce1c974d285
#
_cell.length_a   1.000
_cell.length_b   1.000
_cell.length_c   1.000
_cell.angle_alpha   90.00
_cell.angle_beta   90.00
_cell.angle_gamma   90.00
#
_symmetry.space_group_name_H-M   'P 1'
#
loop_
_entity.id
_entity.type
_entity.pdbx_description
1 polymer ?
#
loop_
_entity_poly.entity_id
_entity_poly.type
_entity_poly.pdbx_seq_one_letter_code
_entity_poly.pdbx_strand_id
1 'polypeptide(L)'
;MSKPRVSICTPTFNRRPFFKALIEVVMNQTYPKGLMEWVIVDDGTDKIGDLVSHIPFVKYVPVDKKMTLGEKRNFMHDQCTFKEDDAILVYIDDDDYYPPERVEHSVEKLTGSKALCAGSSEVYLWFNEMNKMYRFGPYGPTHATAGTFAFKRVLLKQTRYEETAQLAEEKFFLKNYTIPFVQLDPFKTILVFSHEQNTFDKRKLIDPETPNCKESSVKVKAFIKSKELQNFYTTELPLILKDYLPGDIKNKPDVLLEIKRREENAKMITINTSENKSFKINPKELLEALKHKTEECLELRQELDKCKEYIKLLVENIRKRG
;
A
#
# COMPACT_ATOMS: atom_id res chain seq x y z
N MET A 1 33.54 -11.49 3.24
CA MET A 1 32.44 -12.06 2.42
C MET A 1 32.30 -11.19 1.17
N SER A 2 32.04 -11.78 0.01
CA SER A 2 31.73 -11.02 -1.21
C SER A 2 30.42 -10.27 -1.06
N LYS A 3 30.31 -9.07 -1.64
CA LYS A 3 29.04 -8.33 -1.68
C LYS A 3 28.00 -9.14 -2.45
N PRO A 4 26.72 -9.28 -1.95
CA PRO A 4 25.69 -10.03 -2.66
C PRO A 4 25.26 -9.35 -3.97
N ARG A 5 24.69 -10.13 -4.89
CA ARG A 5 24.06 -9.59 -6.09
C ARG A 5 22.70 -8.98 -5.77
N VAL A 6 22.33 -7.93 -6.49
CA VAL A 6 21.10 -7.18 -6.23
C VAL A 6 20.25 -7.05 -7.49
N SER A 7 18.98 -7.46 -7.41
CA SER A 7 17.97 -7.17 -8.41
C SER A 7 17.14 -5.98 -7.97
N ILE A 8 17.30 -4.83 -8.60
CA ILE A 8 16.37 -3.70 -8.47
C ILE A 8 15.09 -4.07 -9.23
N CYS A 9 13.95 -3.90 -8.59
CA CYS A 9 12.66 -4.35 -9.08
C CYS A 9 11.69 -3.16 -9.22
N THR A 10 11.27 -2.85 -10.46
CA THR A 10 10.36 -1.73 -10.78
C THR A 10 9.13 -2.24 -11.53
N PRO A 11 7.96 -2.33 -10.88
CA PRO A 11 6.70 -2.53 -11.59
C PRO A 11 6.25 -1.19 -12.18
N THR A 12 5.83 -1.17 -13.46
CA THR A 12 5.36 0.07 -14.10
C THR A 12 4.11 -0.16 -14.94
N PHE A 13 3.27 0.88 -15.04
CA PHE A 13 2.07 0.93 -15.87
C PHE A 13 1.79 2.37 -16.28
N ASN A 14 2.10 2.72 -17.52
CA ASN A 14 1.86 4.07 -18.06
C ASN A 14 2.49 5.16 -17.17
N ARG A 15 3.81 5.13 -17.00
CA ARG A 15 4.59 6.05 -16.16
C ARG A 15 5.76 6.72 -16.89
N ARG A 16 5.68 6.80 -18.23
CA ARG A 16 6.73 7.39 -19.06
C ARG A 16 7.29 8.72 -18.53
N PRO A 17 6.49 9.70 -18.05
CA PRO A 17 7.01 10.97 -17.54
C PRO A 17 8.01 10.85 -16.38
N PHE A 18 7.93 9.80 -15.59
CA PHE A 18 8.79 9.57 -14.42
C PHE A 18 10.15 9.01 -14.79
N PHE A 19 10.27 8.33 -15.95
CA PHE A 19 11.44 7.52 -16.26
C PHE A 19 12.72 8.31 -16.46
N LYS A 20 12.66 9.57 -16.90
CA LYS A 20 13.85 10.41 -16.97
C LYS A 20 14.52 10.54 -15.60
N ALA A 21 13.77 10.88 -14.57
CA ALA A 21 14.28 11.01 -13.22
C ALA A 21 14.61 9.64 -12.58
N LEU A 22 13.78 8.62 -12.82
CA LEU A 22 14.01 7.29 -12.29
C LEU A 22 15.32 6.66 -12.82
N ILE A 23 15.64 6.86 -14.10
CA ILE A 23 16.93 6.43 -14.68
C ILE A 23 18.08 7.09 -13.92
N GLU A 24 18.03 8.40 -13.69
CA GLU A 24 19.05 9.11 -12.93
C GLU A 24 19.16 8.58 -11.50
N VAL A 25 18.04 8.34 -10.82
CA VAL A 25 17.97 7.75 -9.47
C VAL A 25 18.67 6.38 -9.42
N VAL A 26 18.40 5.50 -10.38
CA VAL A 26 19.01 4.16 -10.41
C VAL A 26 20.48 4.22 -10.82
N MET A 27 20.82 5.09 -11.75
CA MET A 27 22.23 5.29 -12.17
C MET A 27 23.10 5.87 -11.06
N ASN A 28 22.53 6.65 -10.15
CA ASN A 28 23.23 7.27 -9.03
C ASN A 28 23.32 6.39 -7.76
N GLN A 29 22.78 5.15 -7.78
CA GLN A 29 22.93 4.24 -6.64
C GLN A 29 24.41 3.97 -6.35
N THR A 30 24.81 4.01 -5.06
CA THR A 30 26.22 3.85 -4.63
C THR A 30 26.70 2.40 -4.70
N TYR A 31 25.80 1.44 -4.76
CA TYR A 31 26.14 0.02 -4.86
C TYR A 31 26.80 -0.30 -6.23
N PRO A 32 27.82 -1.21 -6.27
CA PRO A 32 28.56 -1.49 -7.50
C PRO A 32 27.68 -1.98 -8.67
N LYS A 33 27.72 -1.29 -9.79
CA LYS A 33 26.89 -1.58 -10.97
C LYS A 33 27.07 -3.02 -11.50
N GLY A 34 28.29 -3.56 -11.43
CA GLY A 34 28.58 -4.95 -11.84
C GLY A 34 27.93 -6.03 -10.95
N LEU A 35 27.36 -5.64 -9.81
CA LEU A 35 26.61 -6.52 -8.90
C LEU A 35 25.11 -6.25 -8.93
N MET A 36 24.63 -5.37 -9.80
CA MET A 36 23.22 -5.02 -9.93
C MET A 36 22.65 -5.43 -11.28
N GLU A 37 21.38 -5.78 -11.28
CA GLU A 37 20.49 -5.74 -12.44
C GLU A 37 19.28 -4.87 -12.11
N TRP A 38 18.65 -4.29 -13.12
CA TRP A 38 17.41 -3.54 -12.97
C TRP A 38 16.32 -4.22 -13.80
N VAL A 39 15.40 -4.89 -13.13
CA VAL A 39 14.28 -5.60 -13.73
C VAL A 39 13.07 -4.68 -13.73
N ILE A 40 12.57 -4.37 -14.93
CA ILE A 40 11.40 -3.51 -15.14
C ILE A 40 10.32 -4.36 -15.80
N VAL A 41 9.17 -4.52 -15.14
CA VAL A 41 7.99 -5.17 -15.72
C VAL A 41 6.98 -4.09 -16.08
N ASP A 42 6.71 -3.95 -17.37
CA ASP A 42 5.87 -2.91 -17.95
C ASP A 42 4.65 -3.53 -18.63
N ASP A 43 3.50 -3.43 -17.98
CA ASP A 43 2.20 -3.86 -18.51
C ASP A 43 1.31 -2.69 -18.98
N GLY A 44 1.89 -1.49 -19.09
CA GLY A 44 1.24 -0.30 -19.63
C GLY A 44 1.02 -0.37 -21.14
N THR A 45 0.22 0.53 -21.65
CA THR A 45 0.00 0.74 -23.10
C THR A 45 1.04 1.69 -23.70
N ASP A 46 1.54 2.65 -22.93
CA ASP A 46 2.66 3.52 -23.29
C ASP A 46 3.96 2.91 -22.75
N LYS A 47 4.55 2.02 -23.56
CA LYS A 47 5.75 1.25 -23.21
C LYS A 47 6.99 2.15 -23.15
N ILE A 48 7.87 1.88 -22.16
CA ILE A 48 9.08 2.69 -21.91
C ILE A 48 10.39 2.05 -22.37
N GLY A 49 10.31 0.96 -23.13
CA GLY A 49 11.49 0.21 -23.57
C GLY A 49 12.53 1.05 -24.32
N ASP A 50 12.09 2.02 -25.12
CA ASP A 50 12.93 2.99 -25.83
C ASP A 50 13.79 3.85 -24.88
N LEU A 51 13.30 4.10 -23.67
CA LEU A 51 14.01 4.92 -22.67
C LEU A 51 15.11 4.15 -21.92
N VAL A 52 15.01 2.81 -21.82
CA VAL A 52 15.86 2.02 -20.92
C VAL A 52 16.69 0.95 -21.62
N SER A 53 16.39 0.59 -22.87
CA SER A 53 17.05 -0.51 -23.62
C SER A 53 18.55 -0.31 -23.84
N HIS A 54 19.05 0.92 -23.76
CA HIS A 54 20.45 1.26 -23.90
C HIS A 54 21.28 1.07 -22.63
N ILE A 55 20.64 0.77 -21.47
CA ILE A 55 21.32 0.62 -20.18
C ILE A 55 21.74 -0.84 -20.00
N PRO A 56 23.04 -1.17 -19.90
CA PRO A 56 23.52 -2.54 -20.00
C PRO A 56 23.02 -3.52 -18.95
N PHE A 57 22.67 -3.04 -17.74
CA PHE A 57 22.21 -3.90 -16.64
C PHE A 57 20.67 -3.88 -16.47
N VAL A 58 19.95 -3.28 -17.43
CA VAL A 58 18.48 -3.31 -17.46
C VAL A 58 17.98 -4.59 -18.11
N LYS A 59 17.03 -5.22 -17.45
CA LYS A 59 16.18 -6.27 -18.00
C LYS A 59 14.76 -5.72 -18.13
N TYR A 60 14.42 -5.20 -19.30
CA TYR A 60 13.10 -4.71 -19.61
C TYR A 60 12.19 -5.86 -20.09
N VAL A 61 11.02 -5.99 -19.45
CA VAL A 61 10.05 -7.07 -19.71
C VAL A 61 8.69 -6.43 -20.01
N PRO A 62 8.37 -6.20 -21.30
CA PRO A 62 7.05 -5.73 -21.68
C PRO A 62 6.02 -6.87 -21.56
N VAL A 63 4.82 -6.54 -21.08
CA VAL A 63 3.69 -7.46 -20.95
C VAL A 63 2.47 -6.81 -21.59
N ASP A 64 1.78 -7.52 -22.49
CA ASP A 64 0.66 -6.95 -23.23
C ASP A 64 -0.65 -6.90 -22.40
N LYS A 65 -0.78 -7.80 -21.43
CA LYS A 65 -1.94 -7.86 -20.55
C LYS A 65 -1.64 -7.16 -19.23
N LYS A 66 -2.52 -6.25 -18.83
CA LYS A 66 -2.45 -5.63 -17.50
C LYS A 66 -2.55 -6.69 -16.40
N MET A 67 -1.65 -6.64 -15.46
CA MET A 67 -1.55 -7.52 -14.30
C MET A 67 -2.10 -6.80 -13.03
N THR A 68 -2.51 -7.58 -12.06
CA THR A 68 -2.68 -7.06 -10.69
C THR A 68 -1.30 -6.71 -10.11
N LEU A 69 -1.25 -5.92 -9.05
CA LEU A 69 0.03 -5.55 -8.44
C LEU A 69 0.74 -6.79 -7.85
N GLY A 70 -0.02 -7.67 -7.17
CA GLY A 70 0.54 -8.91 -6.60
C GLY A 70 1.08 -9.87 -7.66
N GLU A 71 0.31 -10.09 -8.74
CA GLU A 71 0.75 -10.90 -9.89
C GLU A 71 2.02 -10.31 -10.51
N LYS A 72 2.05 -8.99 -10.77
CA LYS A 72 3.20 -8.29 -11.35
C LYS A 72 4.46 -8.40 -10.48
N ARG A 73 4.34 -8.23 -9.15
CA ARG A 73 5.48 -8.40 -8.23
C ARG A 73 5.99 -9.84 -8.25
N ASN A 74 5.11 -10.84 -8.22
CA ASN A 74 5.51 -12.25 -8.32
C ASN A 74 6.22 -12.55 -9.65
N PHE A 75 5.63 -12.12 -10.75
CA PHE A 75 6.22 -12.29 -12.08
C PHE A 75 7.58 -11.60 -12.18
N MET A 76 7.73 -10.39 -11.65
CA MET A 76 8.99 -9.65 -11.62
C MET A 76 10.08 -10.39 -10.85
N HIS A 77 9.76 -11.00 -9.71
CA HIS A 77 10.71 -11.84 -8.94
C HIS A 77 11.21 -13.03 -9.77
N ASP A 78 10.34 -13.62 -10.58
CA ASP A 78 10.70 -14.74 -11.44
C ASP A 78 11.57 -14.30 -12.63
N GLN A 79 11.44 -13.04 -13.06
CA GLN A 79 12.29 -12.43 -14.09
C GLN A 79 13.69 -12.06 -13.60
N CYS A 80 13.93 -11.91 -12.29
CA CYS A 80 15.28 -11.62 -11.78
C CYS A 80 16.26 -12.71 -12.18
N THR A 81 17.45 -12.31 -12.67
CA THR A 81 18.49 -13.22 -13.15
C THR A 81 19.26 -13.88 -12.00
N PHE A 82 19.49 -13.14 -10.93
CA PHE A 82 20.22 -13.62 -9.76
C PHE A 82 19.34 -14.55 -8.93
N LYS A 83 19.69 -15.84 -8.90
CA LYS A 83 18.88 -16.92 -8.29
C LYS A 83 19.44 -17.43 -6.95
N GLU A 84 20.58 -16.95 -6.54
CA GLU A 84 21.24 -17.32 -5.29
C GLU A 84 20.38 -16.95 -4.08
N ASP A 85 20.37 -17.77 -3.05
CA ASP A 85 19.54 -17.57 -1.86
C ASP A 85 19.89 -16.28 -1.09
N ASP A 86 21.13 -15.84 -1.16
CA ASP A 86 21.66 -14.62 -0.56
C ASP A 86 21.56 -13.38 -1.48
N ALA A 87 21.14 -13.54 -2.75
CA ALA A 87 20.83 -12.42 -3.62
C ALA A 87 19.72 -11.57 -2.99
N ILE A 88 19.76 -10.26 -3.20
CA ILE A 88 18.84 -9.33 -2.58
C ILE A 88 17.96 -8.68 -3.67
N LEU A 89 16.66 -8.67 -3.45
CA LEU A 89 15.71 -7.91 -4.26
C LEU A 89 15.44 -6.58 -3.55
N VAL A 90 15.47 -5.47 -4.28
CA VAL A 90 15.21 -4.12 -3.76
C VAL A 90 14.14 -3.46 -4.61
N TYR A 91 13.04 -3.04 -4.00
CA TYR A 91 12.03 -2.29 -4.72
C TYR A 91 12.42 -0.83 -4.90
N ILE A 92 12.22 -0.36 -6.12
CA ILE A 92 12.26 1.02 -6.55
C ILE A 92 11.04 1.22 -7.44
N ASP A 93 9.96 1.76 -6.87
CA ASP A 93 8.73 2.07 -7.60
C ASP A 93 8.96 3.26 -8.55
N ASP A 94 8.12 3.43 -9.56
CA ASP A 94 8.39 4.32 -10.69
C ASP A 94 8.05 5.79 -10.44
N ASP A 95 7.30 6.11 -9.39
CA ASP A 95 6.74 7.44 -9.12
C ASP A 95 7.30 8.14 -7.87
N ASP A 96 8.29 7.52 -7.19
CA ASP A 96 8.90 8.03 -5.97
C ASP A 96 10.40 8.31 -6.13
N TYR A 97 11.00 9.03 -5.18
CA TYR A 97 12.44 9.27 -5.16
C TYR A 97 13.14 8.33 -4.17
N TYR A 98 14.24 7.74 -4.61
CA TYR A 98 15.09 6.86 -3.80
C TYR A 98 16.50 7.44 -3.69
N PRO A 99 17.00 7.71 -2.46
CA PRO A 99 18.35 8.24 -2.24
C PRO A 99 19.44 7.34 -2.82
N PRO A 100 20.62 7.90 -3.15
CA PRO A 100 21.74 7.13 -3.71
C PRO A 100 22.16 5.93 -2.86
N GLU A 101 22.00 6.00 -1.55
CA GLU A 101 22.35 4.95 -0.60
C GLU A 101 21.29 3.84 -0.47
N ARG A 102 20.16 3.94 -1.16
CA ARG A 102 19.02 3.03 -1.01
C ARG A 102 19.40 1.55 -1.10
N VAL A 103 20.13 1.18 -2.15
CA VAL A 103 20.54 -0.21 -2.38
C VAL A 103 21.60 -0.62 -1.37
N GLU A 104 22.67 0.15 -1.23
CA GLU A 104 23.78 -0.17 -0.32
C GLU A 104 23.32 -0.29 1.14
N HIS A 105 22.50 0.64 1.62
CA HIS A 105 21.92 0.62 2.96
C HIS A 105 21.05 -0.63 3.21
N SER A 106 20.26 -1.03 2.21
CA SER A 106 19.46 -2.27 2.31
C SER A 106 20.32 -3.51 2.42
N VAL A 107 21.39 -3.59 1.61
CA VAL A 107 22.34 -4.68 1.64
C VAL A 107 23.04 -4.74 3.00
N GLU A 108 23.56 -3.63 3.50
CA GLU A 108 24.22 -3.56 4.81
C GLU A 108 23.32 -4.07 5.95
N LYS A 109 22.07 -3.60 6.00
CA LYS A 109 21.11 -4.01 7.03
C LYS A 109 20.76 -5.50 6.96
N LEU A 110 20.55 -6.03 5.75
CA LEU A 110 20.21 -7.44 5.56
C LEU A 110 21.39 -8.37 5.82
N THR A 111 22.61 -7.99 5.41
CA THR A 111 23.81 -8.81 5.65
C THR A 111 24.29 -8.73 7.09
N GLY A 112 24.09 -7.59 7.76
CA GLY A 112 24.43 -7.38 9.16
C GLY A 112 23.43 -7.98 10.17
N SER A 113 22.38 -8.68 9.70
CA SER A 113 21.32 -9.23 10.56
C SER A 113 20.84 -10.60 10.10
N LYS A 114 20.06 -11.27 10.95
CA LYS A 114 19.33 -12.51 10.60
C LYS A 114 18.02 -12.24 9.88
N ALA A 115 17.67 -10.97 9.62
CA ALA A 115 16.45 -10.61 8.94
C ALA A 115 16.43 -11.15 7.49
N LEU A 116 15.24 -11.51 7.03
CA LEU A 116 14.98 -11.93 5.66
C LEU A 116 14.42 -10.78 4.83
N CYS A 117 13.76 -9.81 5.47
CA CYS A 117 13.20 -8.62 4.85
C CYS A 117 13.64 -7.35 5.60
N ALA A 118 13.78 -6.26 4.87
CA ALA A 118 14.06 -4.92 5.37
C ALA A 118 13.09 -3.94 4.74
N GLY A 119 12.78 -2.87 5.45
CA GLY A 119 11.94 -1.77 4.96
C GLY A 119 11.82 -0.68 6.00
N SER A 120 11.06 0.36 5.75
CA SER A 120 10.84 1.44 6.70
C SER A 120 9.38 1.49 7.14
N SER A 121 9.15 1.51 8.45
CA SER A 121 7.85 1.77 9.04
C SER A 121 7.57 3.27 9.20
N GLU A 122 8.57 4.11 8.96
CA GLU A 122 8.45 5.56 8.89
C GLU A 122 8.74 6.02 7.47
N VAL A 123 7.84 6.82 6.90
CA VAL A 123 8.00 7.38 5.55
C VAL A 123 7.64 8.85 5.53
N TYR A 124 8.30 9.60 4.65
CA TYR A 124 8.02 11.00 4.40
C TYR A 124 7.31 11.13 3.06
N LEU A 125 6.19 11.87 3.05
CA LEU A 125 5.40 12.15 1.87
C LEU A 125 5.40 13.65 1.59
N TRP A 126 5.78 14.01 0.38
CA TRP A 126 5.66 15.37 -0.11
C TRP A 126 4.35 15.53 -0.90
N PHE A 127 3.55 16.51 -0.51
CA PHE A 127 2.29 16.84 -1.17
C PHE A 127 2.48 18.11 -2.00
N ASN A 128 2.61 17.94 -3.33
CA ASN A 128 2.86 19.05 -4.24
C ASN A 128 1.78 20.13 -4.18
N GLU A 129 0.51 19.76 -4.13
CA GLU A 129 -0.62 20.69 -4.10
C GLU A 129 -0.61 21.59 -2.84
N MET A 130 -0.17 21.05 -1.72
CA MET A 130 -0.12 21.75 -0.44
C MET A 130 1.25 22.38 -0.14
N ASN A 131 2.28 22.04 -0.92
CA ASN A 131 3.68 22.40 -0.67
C ASN A 131 4.12 22.04 0.76
N LYS A 132 3.73 20.83 1.24
CA LYS A 132 3.95 20.36 2.60
C LYS A 132 4.51 18.95 2.63
N MET A 133 5.35 18.70 3.64
CA MET A 133 5.86 17.39 4.00
C MET A 133 5.09 16.83 5.19
N TYR A 134 4.68 15.57 5.09
CA TYR A 134 4.13 14.81 6.22
C TYR A 134 4.98 13.60 6.49
N ARG A 135 5.11 13.28 7.78
CA ARG A 135 5.72 12.05 8.27
C ARG A 135 4.62 11.09 8.70
N PHE A 136 4.69 9.86 8.21
CA PHE A 136 3.82 8.76 8.57
C PHE A 136 4.61 7.68 9.29
N GLY A 137 4.09 7.19 10.40
CA GLY A 137 4.75 6.23 11.26
C GLY A 137 5.63 6.89 12.36
N PRO A 138 6.51 6.07 13.00
CA PRO A 138 6.71 4.63 12.79
C PRO A 138 5.50 3.79 13.24
N TYR A 139 5.12 2.79 12.43
CA TYR A 139 3.99 1.89 12.74
C TYR A 139 4.38 0.67 13.57
N GLY A 140 5.66 0.34 13.61
CA GLY A 140 6.18 -0.76 14.42
C GLY A 140 7.45 -1.42 13.85
N PRO A 141 8.14 -2.24 14.64
CA PRO A 141 9.46 -2.77 14.27
C PRO A 141 9.42 -3.82 13.14
N THR A 142 8.30 -4.45 12.90
CA THR A 142 8.11 -5.45 11.84
C THR A 142 7.23 -4.96 10.68
N HIS A 143 6.70 -3.73 10.78
CA HIS A 143 5.90 -3.10 9.75
C HIS A 143 6.79 -2.31 8.77
N ALA A 144 6.41 -2.29 7.50
CA ALA A 144 6.91 -1.36 6.49
C ALA A 144 5.97 -1.33 5.28
N THR A 145 6.03 -0.28 4.47
CA THR A 145 5.31 -0.19 3.20
C THR A 145 6.08 -0.89 2.07
N ALA A 146 5.39 -1.48 1.11
CA ALA A 146 5.99 -2.31 0.06
C ALA A 146 7.05 -1.57 -0.77
N GLY A 147 6.85 -0.29 -1.11
CA GLY A 147 7.86 0.52 -1.83
C GLY A 147 9.19 0.67 -1.10
N THR A 148 9.23 0.38 0.22
CA THR A 148 10.46 0.39 1.01
C THR A 148 11.17 -0.96 1.08
N PHE A 149 10.57 -2.05 0.57
CA PHE A 149 11.10 -3.39 0.77
C PHE A 149 12.43 -3.63 0.07
N ALA A 150 13.29 -4.33 0.81
CA ALA A 150 14.40 -5.10 0.29
C ALA A 150 14.42 -6.46 1.02
N PHE A 151 14.70 -7.55 0.34
CA PHE A 151 14.68 -8.86 0.97
C PHE A 151 15.63 -9.86 0.31
N LYS A 152 16.11 -10.81 1.12
CA LYS A 152 16.92 -11.93 0.63
C LYS A 152 16.05 -12.85 -0.23
N ARG A 153 16.57 -13.30 -1.37
CA ARG A 153 15.82 -14.15 -2.30
C ARG A 153 15.27 -15.43 -1.65
N VAL A 154 15.98 -15.99 -0.69
CA VAL A 154 15.50 -17.16 0.08
C VAL A 154 14.12 -16.97 0.70
N LEU A 155 13.70 -15.73 0.96
CA LEU A 155 12.35 -15.43 1.47
C LEU A 155 11.26 -15.90 0.50
N LEU A 156 11.50 -15.87 -0.81
CA LEU A 156 10.53 -16.29 -1.83
C LEU A 156 10.20 -17.80 -1.78
N LYS A 157 11.00 -18.60 -1.07
CA LYS A 157 10.68 -20.01 -0.75
C LYS A 157 9.61 -20.14 0.32
N GLN A 158 9.35 -19.07 1.08
CA GLN A 158 8.45 -19.07 2.22
C GLN A 158 7.15 -18.28 1.94
N THR A 159 7.21 -17.25 1.09
CA THR A 159 6.10 -16.36 0.81
C THR A 159 6.13 -15.81 -0.61
N ARG A 160 4.95 -15.48 -1.12
CA ARG A 160 4.70 -14.76 -2.37
C ARG A 160 3.61 -13.74 -2.12
N TYR A 161 3.42 -12.79 -3.04
CA TYR A 161 2.26 -11.91 -2.99
C TYR A 161 0.98 -12.66 -3.35
N GLU A 162 -0.13 -12.24 -2.79
CA GLU A 162 -1.45 -12.68 -3.24
C GLU A 162 -1.69 -12.13 -4.65
N GLU A 163 -1.94 -13.01 -5.62
CA GLU A 163 -2.04 -12.62 -7.03
C GLU A 163 -3.24 -11.72 -7.33
N THR A 164 -4.27 -11.78 -6.52
CA THR A 164 -5.46 -10.92 -6.65
C THR A 164 -5.28 -9.53 -6.01
N ALA A 165 -4.18 -9.30 -5.29
CA ALA A 165 -3.97 -8.04 -4.56
C ALA A 165 -3.70 -6.88 -5.52
N GLN A 166 -4.51 -5.81 -5.37
CA GLN A 166 -4.36 -4.56 -6.11
C GLN A 166 -3.69 -3.46 -5.27
N LEU A 167 -3.83 -3.52 -3.95
CA LEU A 167 -3.36 -2.53 -2.98
C LEU A 167 -3.03 -3.20 -1.64
N ALA A 168 -2.08 -2.64 -0.89
CA ALA A 168 -1.72 -3.02 0.49
C ALA A 168 -1.41 -4.53 0.63
N GLU A 169 -0.57 -5.00 -0.25
CA GLU A 169 -0.16 -6.40 -0.37
C GLU A 169 0.90 -6.83 0.67
N GLU A 170 1.45 -5.88 1.44
CA GLU A 170 2.57 -6.10 2.37
C GLU A 170 2.23 -7.11 3.47
N LYS A 171 1.03 -6.99 4.01
CA LYS A 171 0.59 -7.82 5.16
C LYS A 171 0.63 -9.30 4.83
N PHE A 172 0.19 -9.66 3.63
CA PHE A 172 0.21 -11.06 3.18
C PHE A 172 1.65 -11.53 2.94
N PHE A 173 2.45 -10.73 2.21
CA PHE A 173 3.84 -11.03 1.93
C PHE A 173 4.68 -11.21 3.19
N LEU A 174 4.46 -10.39 4.22
CA LEU A 174 5.14 -10.48 5.51
C LEU A 174 4.48 -11.50 6.48
N LYS A 175 3.52 -12.33 6.02
CA LYS A 175 2.80 -13.31 6.85
C LYS A 175 2.26 -12.68 8.14
N ASN A 176 1.45 -11.64 8.00
CA ASN A 176 0.96 -10.84 9.13
C ASN A 176 2.10 -10.27 9.99
N TYR A 177 3.18 -9.79 9.35
CA TYR A 177 4.35 -9.17 10.01
C TYR A 177 5.14 -10.11 10.93
N THR A 178 5.14 -11.43 10.66
CA THR A 178 5.90 -12.44 11.40
C THR A 178 7.26 -12.76 10.79
N ILE A 179 7.54 -12.32 9.55
CA ILE A 179 8.82 -12.52 8.89
C ILE A 179 9.92 -11.78 9.67
N PRO A 180 11.11 -12.39 9.91
CA PRO A 180 12.26 -11.72 10.50
C PRO A 180 12.62 -10.45 9.72
N PHE A 181 12.54 -9.30 10.39
CA PHE A 181 12.53 -7.99 9.75
C PHE A 181 13.58 -7.04 10.37
N VAL A 182 14.15 -6.13 9.57
CA VAL A 182 15.02 -5.06 10.03
C VAL A 182 14.60 -3.72 9.46
N GLN A 183 14.53 -2.69 10.31
CA GLN A 183 14.14 -1.35 9.90
C GLN A 183 15.28 -0.64 9.15
N LEU A 184 14.90 0.04 8.08
CA LEU A 184 15.76 0.94 7.30
C LEU A 184 15.61 2.38 7.79
N ASP A 185 16.69 3.16 7.65
CA ASP A 185 16.67 4.60 7.86
C ASP A 185 15.77 5.26 6.79
N PRO A 186 14.69 5.96 7.16
CA PRO A 186 13.77 6.57 6.21
C PRO A 186 14.47 7.55 5.25
N PHE A 187 15.52 8.27 5.71
CA PHE A 187 16.27 9.21 4.88
C PHE A 187 17.17 8.55 3.82
N LYS A 188 17.44 7.26 3.96
CA LYS A 188 18.19 6.44 2.99
C LYS A 188 17.27 5.49 2.20
N THR A 189 15.97 5.57 2.41
CA THR A 189 15.03 4.58 1.86
C THR A 189 14.19 5.17 0.73
N ILE A 190 13.35 6.16 1.01
CA ILE A 190 12.39 6.71 0.04
C ILE A 190 11.91 8.10 0.48
N LEU A 191 11.67 8.96 -0.50
CA LEU A 191 10.78 10.11 -0.38
C LEU A 191 9.59 9.89 -1.32
N VAL A 192 8.41 9.76 -0.75
CA VAL A 192 7.17 9.51 -1.50
C VAL A 192 6.58 10.83 -1.98
N PHE A 193 6.11 10.86 -3.23
CA PHE A 193 5.42 12.01 -3.81
C PHE A 193 3.93 11.76 -3.97
N SER A 194 3.11 12.70 -3.48
CA SER A 194 1.68 12.72 -3.76
C SER A 194 1.43 13.52 -5.04
N HIS A 195 0.79 12.87 -6.02
CA HIS A 195 0.42 13.45 -7.31
C HIS A 195 -0.92 12.88 -7.77
N GLU A 196 -1.56 13.56 -8.73
CA GLU A 196 -2.92 13.24 -9.20
C GLU A 196 -3.06 11.85 -9.85
N GLN A 197 -1.97 11.26 -10.36
CA GLN A 197 -1.97 9.94 -10.96
C GLN A 197 -1.57 8.81 -10.00
N ASN A 198 -1.46 9.09 -8.69
CA ASN A 198 -1.27 8.02 -7.71
C ASN A 198 -2.42 7.00 -7.79
N THR A 199 -2.10 5.75 -7.64
CA THR A 199 -3.09 4.66 -7.60
C THR A 199 -4.07 4.81 -6.43
N PHE A 200 -3.60 5.36 -5.30
CA PHE A 200 -4.40 5.73 -4.14
C PHE A 200 -4.20 7.21 -3.82
N ASP A 201 -5.29 7.94 -3.60
CA ASP A 201 -5.22 9.36 -3.19
C ASP A 201 -4.60 9.48 -1.80
N LYS A 202 -3.30 9.79 -1.76
CA LYS A 202 -2.52 9.88 -0.53
C LYS A 202 -3.01 10.99 0.43
N ARG A 203 -3.79 11.97 -0.06
CA ARG A 203 -4.40 13.02 0.80
C ARG A 203 -5.37 12.43 1.82
N LYS A 204 -6.03 11.30 1.48
CA LYS A 204 -6.90 10.57 2.40
C LYS A 204 -6.17 9.95 3.60
N LEU A 205 -4.82 9.91 3.57
CA LEU A 205 -4.01 9.46 4.70
C LEU A 205 -3.79 10.55 5.75
N ILE A 206 -4.02 11.82 5.38
CA ILE A 206 -3.83 12.94 6.31
C ILE A 206 -5.00 12.96 7.29
N ASP A 207 -4.74 12.47 8.48
CA ASP A 207 -5.69 12.48 9.59
C ASP A 207 -4.98 13.09 10.81
N PRO A 208 -5.37 14.34 11.21
CA PRO A 208 -4.76 15.03 12.35
C PRO A 208 -4.95 14.30 13.69
N GLU A 209 -5.98 13.46 13.81
CA GLU A 209 -6.27 12.69 15.02
C GLU A 209 -5.42 11.44 15.12
N THR A 210 -4.79 11.01 14.03
CA THR A 210 -3.94 9.83 14.01
C THR A 210 -2.54 10.16 14.53
N PRO A 211 -2.04 9.53 15.61
CA PRO A 211 -0.73 9.84 16.19
C PRO A 211 0.43 9.59 15.23
N ASN A 212 0.22 8.75 14.22
CA ASN A 212 1.21 8.37 13.24
C ASN A 212 1.22 9.23 11.97
N CYS A 213 0.42 10.31 11.90
CA CYS A 213 0.43 11.27 10.81
C CYS A 213 0.74 12.67 11.37
N LYS A 214 1.87 13.26 10.98
CA LYS A 214 2.30 14.58 11.47
C LYS A 214 2.90 15.42 10.34
N GLU A 215 2.52 16.69 10.27
CA GLU A 215 3.21 17.66 9.42
C GLU A 215 4.67 17.76 9.86
N SER A 216 5.60 17.73 8.91
CA SER A 216 7.04 17.73 9.15
C SER A 216 7.69 19.01 8.65
N SER A 217 8.63 19.55 9.42
CA SER A 217 9.48 20.67 8.99
C SER A 217 10.61 20.26 8.04
N VAL A 218 10.80 18.95 7.83
CA VAL A 218 11.79 18.40 6.89
C VAL A 218 11.47 18.89 5.48
N LYS A 219 12.51 19.31 4.75
CA LYS A 219 12.36 19.80 3.39
C LYS A 219 12.83 18.75 2.39
N VAL A 220 12.33 18.82 1.15
CA VAL A 220 12.70 17.90 0.04
C VAL A 220 14.22 17.80 -0.12
N LYS A 221 14.97 18.90 0.08
CA LYS A 221 16.45 18.94 0.03
C LYS A 221 17.15 18.03 1.05
N ALA A 222 16.45 17.55 2.08
CA ALA A 222 17.02 16.60 3.03
C ALA A 222 17.25 15.22 2.35
N PHE A 223 16.37 14.88 1.43
CA PHE A 223 16.44 13.64 0.63
C PHE A 223 17.17 13.89 -0.71
N ILE A 224 16.69 14.83 -1.52
CA ILE A 224 17.17 15.09 -2.87
C ILE A 224 18.22 16.19 -2.80
N LYS A 225 19.48 15.90 -3.20
CA LYS A 225 20.57 16.89 -3.21
C LYS A 225 20.66 17.63 -4.55
N SER A 226 20.34 16.97 -5.67
CA SER A 226 20.28 17.59 -6.99
C SER A 226 19.15 18.63 -7.08
N LYS A 227 19.46 19.84 -7.48
CA LYS A 227 18.46 20.89 -7.70
C LYS A 227 17.55 20.56 -8.87
N GLU A 228 18.09 19.92 -9.88
CA GLU A 228 17.38 19.48 -11.07
C GLU A 228 16.28 18.45 -10.70
N LEU A 229 16.64 17.43 -9.93
CA LEU A 229 15.67 16.45 -9.45
C LEU A 229 14.66 17.06 -8.47
N GLN A 230 15.09 17.99 -7.58
CA GLN A 230 14.12 18.70 -6.74
C GLN A 230 13.08 19.42 -7.60
N ASN A 231 13.55 20.23 -8.57
CA ASN A 231 12.67 20.97 -9.47
C ASN A 231 11.77 20.04 -10.29
N PHE A 232 12.32 18.94 -10.78
CA PHE A 232 11.54 17.94 -11.51
C PHE A 232 10.37 17.45 -10.67
N TYR A 233 10.62 16.88 -9.48
CA TYR A 233 9.58 16.27 -8.65
C TYR A 233 8.59 17.28 -8.08
N THR A 234 9.03 18.51 -7.76
CA THR A 234 8.17 19.48 -7.07
C THR A 234 7.47 20.46 -8.01
N THR A 235 7.96 20.63 -9.22
CA THR A 235 7.46 21.67 -10.15
C THR A 235 7.11 21.13 -11.53
N GLU A 236 8.04 20.45 -12.19
CA GLU A 236 7.84 20.02 -13.59
C GLU A 236 6.85 18.86 -13.68
N LEU A 237 7.07 17.82 -12.88
CA LEU A 237 6.26 16.60 -12.92
C LEU A 237 4.76 16.86 -12.72
N PRO A 238 4.32 17.66 -11.73
CA PRO A 238 2.89 18.00 -11.60
C PRO A 238 2.29 18.67 -12.84
N LEU A 239 3.08 19.44 -13.58
CA LEU A 239 2.62 20.08 -14.82
C LEU A 239 2.51 19.07 -15.96
N ILE A 240 3.53 18.21 -16.10
CA ILE A 240 3.54 17.17 -17.14
C ILE A 240 2.39 16.18 -16.95
N LEU A 241 2.08 15.81 -15.71
CA LEU A 241 1.04 14.82 -15.42
C LEU A 241 -0.36 15.29 -15.78
N LYS A 242 -0.65 16.58 -15.77
CA LYS A 242 -1.94 17.14 -16.19
C LYS A 242 -2.32 16.77 -17.63
N ASP A 243 -1.32 16.71 -18.50
CA ASP A 243 -1.50 16.45 -19.94
C ASP A 243 -1.20 14.98 -20.31
N TYR A 244 -0.69 14.20 -19.35
CA TYR A 244 -0.33 12.79 -19.58
C TYR A 244 -1.52 11.85 -19.32
N LEU A 245 -2.36 11.70 -20.34
CA LEU A 245 -3.59 10.90 -20.26
C LEU A 245 -3.39 9.39 -19.99
N PRO A 246 -2.35 8.70 -20.51
CA PRO A 246 -2.19 7.26 -20.27
C PRO A 246 -2.09 6.88 -18.81
N GLY A 247 -1.51 7.73 -17.95
CA GLY A 247 -1.34 7.49 -16.52
C GLY A 247 -2.58 7.72 -15.66
N ASP A 248 -3.66 8.26 -16.22
CA ASP A 248 -4.90 8.57 -15.50
C ASP A 248 -5.47 7.31 -14.83
N ILE A 249 -6.00 7.48 -13.61
CA ILE A 249 -6.60 6.41 -12.80
C ILE A 249 -7.79 5.73 -13.52
N LYS A 250 -8.50 6.43 -14.41
CA LYS A 250 -9.57 5.85 -15.22
C LYS A 250 -9.09 4.70 -16.12
N ASN A 251 -7.81 4.65 -16.45
CA ASN A 251 -7.19 3.56 -17.20
C ASN A 251 -6.83 2.33 -16.32
N LYS A 252 -7.22 2.37 -15.04
CA LYS A 252 -7.02 1.28 -14.06
C LYS A 252 -8.37 0.85 -13.46
N PRO A 253 -9.31 0.30 -14.26
CA PRO A 253 -10.66 -0.01 -13.80
C PRO A 253 -10.69 -1.03 -12.64
N ASP A 254 -9.78 -1.98 -12.63
CA ASP A 254 -9.56 -2.95 -11.55
C ASP A 254 -9.21 -2.28 -10.21
N VAL A 255 -8.35 -1.26 -10.24
CA VAL A 255 -7.99 -0.48 -9.06
C VAL A 255 -9.17 0.37 -8.58
N LEU A 256 -9.90 1.01 -9.48
CA LEU A 256 -11.10 1.77 -9.14
C LEU A 256 -12.16 0.89 -8.48
N LEU A 257 -12.33 -0.34 -8.97
CA LEU A 257 -13.24 -1.31 -8.37
C LEU A 257 -12.79 -1.68 -6.95
N GLU A 258 -11.50 -1.94 -6.75
CA GLU A 258 -10.96 -2.26 -5.43
C GLU A 258 -11.06 -1.08 -4.44
N ILE A 259 -10.81 0.15 -4.89
CA ILE A 259 -11.00 1.36 -4.06
C ILE A 259 -12.47 1.45 -3.62
N LYS A 260 -13.40 1.30 -4.56
CA LYS A 260 -14.84 1.31 -4.26
C LYS A 260 -15.22 0.23 -3.25
N ARG A 261 -14.73 -1.00 -3.44
CA ARG A 261 -14.95 -2.12 -2.52
C ARG A 261 -14.44 -1.83 -1.11
N ARG A 262 -13.26 -1.19 -0.99
CA ARG A 262 -12.69 -0.78 0.31
C ARG A 262 -13.50 0.32 0.97
N GLU A 263 -13.96 1.30 0.21
CA GLU A 263 -14.83 2.37 0.73
C GLU A 263 -16.19 1.83 1.20
N GLU A 264 -16.77 0.86 0.48
CA GLU A 264 -17.98 0.16 0.91
C GLU A 264 -17.73 -0.65 2.19
N ASN A 265 -16.65 -1.43 2.25
CA ASN A 265 -16.28 -2.20 3.43
C ASN A 265 -15.97 -1.33 4.66
N ALA A 266 -15.39 -0.14 4.47
CA ALA A 266 -15.13 0.81 5.56
C ALA A 266 -16.42 1.39 6.16
N LYS A 267 -17.51 1.42 5.39
CA LYS A 267 -18.83 1.86 5.85
C LYS A 267 -19.59 0.75 6.58
N MET A 268 -19.14 -0.50 6.49
CA MET A 268 -19.81 -1.63 7.15
C MET A 268 -19.65 -1.57 8.67
N ILE A 269 -20.75 -1.78 9.38
CA ILE A 269 -20.77 -1.86 10.85
C ILE A 269 -20.43 -3.28 11.27
N THR A 270 -19.45 -3.43 12.17
CA THR A 270 -19.13 -4.72 12.75
C THR A 270 -20.02 -4.96 13.97
N ILE A 271 -20.81 -6.03 13.94
CA ILE A 271 -21.64 -6.46 15.07
C ILE A 271 -20.99 -7.70 15.69
N ASN A 272 -20.75 -7.63 17.00
CA ASN A 272 -20.29 -8.76 17.78
C ASN A 272 -21.49 -9.38 18.52
N THR A 273 -21.71 -10.68 18.35
CA THR A 273 -22.75 -11.39 19.07
C THR A 273 -22.27 -11.86 20.44
N SER A 274 -23.23 -12.19 21.33
CA SER A 274 -22.94 -12.80 22.63
C SER A 274 -22.19 -14.12 22.54
N GLU A 275 -22.22 -14.79 21.39
CA GLU A 275 -21.50 -16.04 21.12
C GLU A 275 -20.07 -15.83 20.57
N ASN A 276 -19.51 -14.61 20.69
CA ASN A 276 -18.20 -14.24 20.14
C ASN A 276 -18.07 -14.37 18.60
N LYS A 277 -19.19 -14.33 17.88
CA LYS A 277 -19.19 -14.25 16.41
C LYS A 277 -19.24 -12.79 16.00
N SER A 278 -18.41 -12.43 15.01
CA SER A 278 -18.40 -11.09 14.40
C SER A 278 -18.90 -11.19 12.97
N PHE A 279 -19.80 -10.31 12.56
CA PHE A 279 -20.20 -10.15 11.17
C PHE A 279 -20.31 -8.66 10.82
N LYS A 280 -20.13 -8.36 9.55
CA LYS A 280 -20.26 -6.99 9.01
C LYS A 280 -21.61 -6.85 8.35
N ILE A 281 -22.28 -5.75 8.63
CA ILE A 281 -23.58 -5.41 8.06
C ILE A 281 -23.56 -4.02 7.45
N ASN A 282 -24.26 -3.83 6.35
CA ASN A 282 -24.47 -2.52 5.77
C ASN A 282 -25.33 -1.64 6.71
N PRO A 283 -25.00 -0.37 6.94
CA PRO A 283 -25.80 0.53 7.78
C PRO A 283 -27.28 0.59 7.39
N LYS A 284 -27.62 0.52 6.09
CA LYS A 284 -29.02 0.51 5.64
C LYS A 284 -29.74 -0.77 6.05
N GLU A 285 -29.13 -1.93 5.86
CA GLU A 285 -29.68 -3.23 6.26
C GLU A 285 -29.85 -3.30 7.79
N LEU A 286 -28.90 -2.76 8.55
CA LEU A 286 -29.02 -2.65 10.01
C LEU A 286 -30.20 -1.78 10.41
N LEU A 287 -30.39 -0.63 9.74
CA LEU A 287 -31.50 0.27 10.02
C LEU A 287 -32.86 -0.38 9.73
N GLU A 288 -32.97 -1.13 8.62
CA GLU A 288 -34.19 -1.87 8.27
C GLU A 288 -34.47 -2.97 9.29
N ALA A 289 -33.46 -3.75 9.68
CA ALA A 289 -33.60 -4.77 10.71
C ALA A 289 -34.03 -4.18 12.07
N LEU A 290 -33.47 -3.03 12.45
CA LEU A 290 -33.86 -2.32 13.68
C LEU A 290 -35.30 -1.82 13.62
N LYS A 291 -35.76 -1.27 12.49
CA LYS A 291 -37.15 -0.84 12.31
C LYS A 291 -38.11 -2.02 12.49
N HIS A 292 -37.84 -3.13 11.79
CA HIS A 292 -38.66 -4.33 11.88
C HIS A 292 -38.74 -4.87 13.34
N LYS A 293 -37.59 -4.91 14.04
CA LYS A 293 -37.57 -5.33 15.45
C LYS A 293 -38.28 -4.36 16.39
N THR A 294 -38.26 -3.08 16.08
CA THR A 294 -38.98 -2.07 16.86
C THR A 294 -40.51 -2.25 16.71
N GLU A 295 -40.98 -2.53 15.48
CA GLU A 295 -42.38 -2.83 15.19
C GLU A 295 -42.84 -4.10 15.94
N GLU A 296 -42.08 -5.20 15.83
CA GLU A 296 -42.33 -6.44 16.56
C GLU A 296 -42.41 -6.22 18.08
N CYS A 297 -41.51 -5.45 18.65
CA CYS A 297 -41.55 -5.11 20.07
C CYS A 297 -42.78 -4.29 20.46
N LEU A 298 -43.26 -3.42 19.60
CA LEU A 298 -44.46 -2.63 19.80
C LEU A 298 -45.70 -3.52 19.82
N GLU A 299 -45.82 -4.46 18.89
CA GLU A 299 -46.92 -5.45 18.83
C GLU A 299 -46.95 -6.30 20.09
N LEU A 300 -45.82 -6.93 20.48
CA LEU A 300 -45.71 -7.72 21.70
C LEU A 300 -46.09 -6.92 22.96
N ARG A 301 -45.75 -5.64 23.00
CA ARG A 301 -46.13 -4.76 24.14
C ARG A 301 -47.61 -4.54 24.22
N GLN A 302 -48.29 -4.36 23.09
CA GLN A 302 -49.75 -4.21 23.02
C GLN A 302 -50.47 -5.51 23.42
N GLU A 303 -49.94 -6.68 23.01
CA GLU A 303 -50.48 -7.96 23.42
C GLU A 303 -50.31 -8.19 24.93
N LEU A 304 -49.13 -7.86 25.48
CA LEU A 304 -48.90 -7.95 26.93
C LEU A 304 -49.86 -7.05 27.73
N ASP A 305 -50.16 -5.86 27.29
CA ASP A 305 -51.06 -4.96 27.96
C ASP A 305 -52.52 -5.47 27.90
N LYS A 306 -52.94 -6.06 26.76
CA LYS A 306 -54.24 -6.74 26.66
C LYS A 306 -54.35 -7.92 27.65
N CYS A 307 -53.29 -8.72 27.76
CA CYS A 307 -53.24 -9.86 28.72
C CYS A 307 -53.31 -9.35 30.16
N LYS A 308 -52.66 -8.28 30.51
CA LYS A 308 -52.73 -7.66 31.85
C LYS A 308 -54.13 -7.16 32.19
N GLU A 309 -54.82 -6.50 31.26
CA GLU A 309 -56.21 -6.10 31.44
C GLU A 309 -57.14 -7.28 31.64
N TYR A 310 -56.99 -8.34 30.85
CA TYR A 310 -57.78 -9.60 31.01
C TYR A 310 -57.54 -10.25 32.38
N ILE A 311 -56.33 -10.33 32.84
CA ILE A 311 -55.97 -10.82 34.17
C ILE A 311 -56.65 -10.00 35.25
N LYS A 312 -56.64 -8.67 35.13
CA LYS A 312 -57.29 -7.75 36.07
C LYS A 312 -58.78 -8.02 36.16
N LEU A 313 -59.47 -8.18 35.04
CA LEU A 313 -60.88 -8.52 34.98
C LEU A 313 -61.18 -9.89 35.62
N LEU A 314 -60.35 -10.89 35.39
CA LEU A 314 -60.48 -12.21 36.02
C LEU A 314 -60.35 -12.11 37.54
N VAL A 315 -59.40 -11.40 38.07
CA VAL A 315 -59.16 -11.18 39.49
C VAL A 315 -60.34 -10.46 40.14
N GLU A 316 -60.90 -9.43 39.49
CA GLU A 316 -62.08 -8.73 39.96
C GLU A 316 -63.33 -9.65 40.00
N ASN A 317 -63.50 -10.48 38.99
CA ASN A 317 -64.61 -11.48 38.97
C ASN A 317 -64.48 -12.55 40.04
N ILE A 318 -63.30 -13.04 40.35
CA ILE A 318 -63.04 -13.98 41.43
C ILE A 318 -63.38 -13.32 42.79
N ARG A 319 -62.95 -12.06 43.01
CA ARG A 319 -63.23 -11.31 44.23
C ARG A 319 -64.74 -11.03 44.46
N LYS A 320 -65.51 -10.94 43.40
CA LYS A 320 -66.97 -10.76 43.49
C LYS A 320 -67.76 -12.07 43.77
N ARG A 321 -67.15 -13.22 43.61
CA ARG A 321 -67.78 -14.56 43.80
C ARG A 321 -67.37 -15.28 45.09
N GLY A 322 -66.40 -14.73 45.84
CA GLY A 322 -66.00 -15.12 47.17
C GLY A 322 -66.53 -14.12 48.21
#